data_61e59da57fa4b2ed20fbbf4ddfbf54cd
#
_entry.id   61e59da57fa4b2ed20fbbf4ddfbf54cd
#
_cell.length_a   1.000
_cell.length_b   1.000
_cell.length_c   1.000
_cell.angle_alpha   90.00
_cell.angle_beta   90.00
_cell.angle_gamma   90.00
#
_symmetry.space_group_name_H-M   'P 1'
#
loop_
_entity.id
_entity.type
_entity.pdbx_description
1 polymer ?
#
loop_
_entity_poly.entity_id
_entity_poly.type
_entity_poly.pdbx_seq_one_letter_code
_entity_poly.pdbx_strand_id
1 'polypeptide(L)'
;MGRKIFRSTSKTVIRILLREVPWLYKHFGYLLDDHDVTKFMTDVTRDTIQYRKQNNISRHDFIDTLIDLKDNPDKLGVNNVTDAFIAAQSFVFFAAGFETSSSTMSYAMYELAQNQSIQDKVREEIKEVLNNDDGVILYENIKKMSYLEKIFQETLRKYPPVMYLTRKPITNYTFEGTKIDIRKGQQVIIPTYAIHHDPNIYPNPEVFDPERFTPENMKQRNPMYHLPFGDGPRNCIGARFAVNQTKVGLIKVLTNYKIDICEKTQIPIQLAPLSSLMLQTTHGIYLKLTKIS
;
A
#
# COMPACT_ATOMS: atom_id res chain seq x y z
N MET A 1 5.07 3.12 16.80
CA MET A 1 5.76 3.86 15.74
C MET A 1 4.81 4.24 14.60
N GLY A 2 4.14 3.31 13.92
CA GLY A 2 3.23 3.59 12.79
C GLY A 2 2.15 4.65 13.11
N ARG A 3 1.53 4.59 14.30
CA ARG A 3 0.54 5.62 14.71
C ARG A 3 1.10 7.05 14.76
N LYS A 4 2.36 7.25 15.13
CA LYS A 4 3.00 8.58 15.15
C LYS A 4 3.25 9.10 13.73
N ILE A 5 3.57 8.22 12.78
CA ILE A 5 3.85 8.58 11.39
C ILE A 5 2.58 9.07 10.67
N PHE A 6 1.44 8.39 10.87
CA PHE A 6 0.24 8.57 10.02
C PHE A 6 -0.93 9.31 10.71
N ARG A 7 -0.90 9.57 12.01
CA ARG A 7 -2.06 10.10 12.78
C ARG A 7 -2.00 11.56 13.22
N SER A 8 -1.02 12.36 12.84
CA SER A 8 -0.96 13.77 13.27
C SER A 8 -1.68 14.68 12.28
N THR A 9 -2.98 14.92 12.50
CA THR A 9 -3.83 15.72 11.58
C THR A 9 -3.38 17.18 11.48
N SER A 10 -3.08 17.84 12.61
CA SER A 10 -2.66 19.25 12.62
C SER A 10 -1.30 19.46 11.97
N LYS A 11 -0.30 18.64 12.33
CA LYS A 11 1.03 18.69 11.69
C LYS A 11 0.97 18.37 10.19
N THR A 12 0.06 17.50 9.77
CA THR A 12 -0.12 17.15 8.37
C THR A 12 -0.69 18.30 7.56
N VAL A 13 -1.71 19.00 8.08
CA VAL A 13 -2.28 20.19 7.44
C VAL A 13 -1.22 21.29 7.31
N ILE A 14 -0.48 21.57 8.38
CA ILE A 14 0.60 22.57 8.35
C ILE A 14 1.68 22.16 7.35
N ARG A 15 2.04 20.89 7.27
CA ARG A 15 3.02 20.36 6.32
C ARG A 15 2.57 20.53 4.87
N ILE A 16 1.29 20.30 4.58
CA ILE A 16 0.70 20.53 3.25
C ILE A 16 0.78 22.01 2.88
N LEU A 17 0.33 22.89 3.78
CA LEU A 17 0.35 24.33 3.56
C LEU A 17 1.78 24.87 3.34
N LEU A 18 2.73 24.43 4.15
CA LEU A 18 4.14 24.86 4.00
C LEU A 18 4.77 24.34 2.69
N ARG A 19 4.35 23.19 2.17
CA ARG A 19 4.84 22.68 0.88
C ARG A 19 4.47 23.56 -0.31
N GLU A 20 3.37 24.29 -0.22
CA GLU A 20 2.97 25.25 -1.26
C GLU A 20 3.88 26.50 -1.27
N VAL A 21 4.66 26.71 -0.18
CA VAL A 21 5.64 27.79 -0.07
C VAL A 21 7.02 27.15 0.19
N PRO A 22 7.77 26.73 -0.85
CA PRO A 22 9.00 25.96 -0.71
C PRO A 22 10.08 26.61 0.15
N TRP A 23 10.16 27.96 0.13
CA TRP A 23 11.09 28.71 0.96
C TRP A 23 10.78 28.53 2.46
N LEU A 24 9.51 28.64 2.86
CA LEU A 24 9.09 28.43 4.26
C LEU A 24 9.34 26.97 4.68
N TYR A 25 9.02 26.01 3.81
CA TYR A 25 9.28 24.59 4.11
C TYR A 25 10.77 24.30 4.32
N LYS A 26 11.64 24.90 3.50
CA LYS A 26 13.11 24.75 3.63
C LYS A 26 13.63 25.24 4.99
N HIS A 27 13.05 26.33 5.53
CA HIS A 27 13.55 26.95 6.77
C HIS A 27 12.87 26.41 8.04
N PHE A 28 11.60 25.99 7.94
CA PHE A 28 10.78 25.62 9.11
C PHE A 28 10.25 24.19 9.06
N GLY A 29 10.45 23.47 7.96
CA GLY A 29 9.95 22.10 7.80
C GLY A 29 10.48 21.14 8.88
N TYR A 30 11.69 21.35 9.35
CA TYR A 30 12.33 20.56 10.41
C TYR A 30 11.54 20.58 11.74
N LEU A 31 10.79 21.65 12.02
CA LEU A 31 9.94 21.77 13.23
C LEU A 31 8.75 20.79 13.20
N LEU A 32 8.41 20.30 12.02
CA LEU A 32 7.32 19.34 11.81
C LEU A 32 7.81 17.89 11.86
N ASP A 33 9.13 17.69 11.84
CA ASP A 33 9.70 16.35 11.89
C ASP A 33 9.55 15.75 13.31
N ASP A 34 9.26 14.46 13.33
CA ASP A 34 9.21 13.71 14.58
C ASP A 34 10.63 13.16 14.86
N HIS A 35 11.37 13.88 15.70
CA HIS A 35 12.74 13.51 16.04
C HIS A 35 12.86 12.10 16.62
N ASP A 36 11.85 11.64 17.39
CA ASP A 36 11.85 10.29 17.96
C ASP A 36 11.79 9.24 16.85
N VAL A 37 10.94 9.49 15.84
CA VAL A 37 10.81 8.57 14.69
C VAL A 37 12.08 8.55 13.86
N THR A 38 12.63 9.73 13.55
CA THR A 38 13.87 9.85 12.78
C THR A 38 15.03 9.19 13.51
N LYS A 39 15.20 9.47 14.81
CA LYS A 39 16.24 8.86 15.64
C LYS A 39 16.10 7.35 15.68
N PHE A 40 14.91 6.84 15.98
CA PHE A 40 14.64 5.40 16.03
C PHE A 40 15.01 4.70 14.72
N MET A 41 14.54 5.22 13.58
CA MET A 41 14.82 4.61 12.27
C MET A 41 16.31 4.65 11.92
N THR A 42 16.99 5.75 12.26
CA THR A 42 18.42 5.87 12.04
C THR A 42 19.21 4.88 12.91
N ASP A 43 18.87 4.79 14.19
CA ASP A 43 19.56 3.89 15.13
C ASP A 43 19.33 2.42 14.74
N VAL A 44 18.08 1.99 14.51
CA VAL A 44 17.77 0.61 14.10
C VAL A 44 18.46 0.23 12.79
N THR A 45 18.46 1.12 11.81
CA THR A 45 19.11 0.86 10.52
C THR A 45 20.63 0.72 10.69
N ARG A 46 21.26 1.65 11.42
CA ARG A 46 22.70 1.61 11.69
C ARG A 46 23.10 0.35 12.45
N ASP A 47 22.38 0.05 13.53
CA ASP A 47 22.68 -1.10 14.38
C ASP A 47 22.49 -2.42 13.63
N THR A 48 21.48 -2.51 12.77
CA THR A 48 21.26 -3.67 11.89
C THR A 48 22.41 -3.86 10.90
N ILE A 49 22.85 -2.80 10.24
CA ILE A 49 23.97 -2.84 9.28
C ILE A 49 25.27 -3.24 10.01
N GLN A 50 25.53 -2.62 11.15
CA GLN A 50 26.73 -2.94 11.95
C GLN A 50 26.73 -4.40 12.40
N TYR A 51 25.60 -4.88 12.93
CA TYR A 51 25.46 -6.28 13.36
C TYR A 51 25.70 -7.27 12.22
N ARG A 52 25.12 -7.02 11.03
CA ARG A 52 25.32 -7.88 9.86
C ARG A 52 26.76 -7.90 9.39
N LYS A 53 27.41 -6.74 9.32
CA LYS A 53 28.83 -6.64 8.92
C LYS A 53 29.75 -7.36 9.92
N GLN A 54 29.54 -7.19 11.22
CA GLN A 54 30.34 -7.82 12.26
C GLN A 54 30.20 -9.35 12.29
N ASN A 55 29.03 -9.88 11.93
CA ASN A 55 28.72 -11.31 11.99
C ASN A 55 28.71 -11.98 10.60
N ASN A 56 29.10 -11.28 9.53
CA ASN A 56 29.07 -11.78 8.15
C ASN A 56 27.70 -12.36 7.74
N ILE A 57 26.61 -11.69 8.14
CA ILE A 57 25.23 -12.13 7.85
C ILE A 57 24.74 -11.50 6.57
N SER A 58 24.36 -12.31 5.58
CA SER A 58 23.59 -11.92 4.41
C SER A 58 22.22 -12.60 4.40
N ARG A 59 21.16 -11.84 4.14
CA ARG A 59 19.78 -12.32 4.04
C ARG A 59 19.18 -12.11 2.65
N HIS A 60 19.94 -11.55 1.72
CA HIS A 60 19.50 -11.17 0.38
C HIS A 60 18.24 -10.31 0.37
N ASP A 61 18.17 -9.36 1.29
CA ASP A 61 17.03 -8.46 1.49
C ASP A 61 17.39 -7.00 1.17
N PHE A 62 16.42 -6.09 1.40
CA PHE A 62 16.59 -4.67 1.13
C PHE A 62 17.76 -4.04 1.89
N ILE A 63 18.04 -4.48 3.13
CA ILE A 63 19.17 -3.96 3.91
C ILE A 63 20.50 -4.38 3.27
N ASP A 64 20.63 -5.61 2.78
CA ASP A 64 21.83 -6.03 2.06
C ASP A 64 22.06 -5.22 0.78
N THR A 65 20.98 -4.87 0.06
CA THR A 65 21.05 -3.95 -1.08
C THR A 65 21.57 -2.58 -0.66
N LEU A 66 21.09 -2.04 0.47
CA LEU A 66 21.55 -0.75 0.98
C LEU A 66 23.02 -0.79 1.46
N ILE A 67 23.46 -1.92 2.04
CA ILE A 67 24.87 -2.15 2.41
C ILE A 67 25.74 -2.14 1.14
N ASP A 68 25.34 -2.88 0.12
CA ASP A 68 26.08 -2.92 -1.15
C ASP A 68 26.17 -1.54 -1.81
N LEU A 69 25.09 -0.76 -1.83
CA LEU A 69 25.08 0.61 -2.34
C LEU A 69 25.97 1.56 -1.52
N LYS A 70 26.09 1.35 -0.21
CA LYS A 70 26.96 2.13 0.65
C LYS A 70 28.44 1.81 0.38
N ASP A 71 28.74 0.54 0.16
CA ASP A 71 30.10 0.06 -0.09
C ASP A 71 30.53 0.32 -1.55
N ASN A 72 29.57 0.48 -2.48
CA ASN A 72 29.77 0.72 -3.90
C ASN A 72 28.94 1.93 -4.41
N PRO A 73 29.22 3.17 -3.96
CA PRO A 73 28.42 4.35 -4.27
C PRO A 73 28.36 4.69 -5.77
N ASP A 74 29.38 4.26 -6.53
CA ASP A 74 29.45 4.45 -7.98
C ASP A 74 28.23 3.87 -8.72
N LYS A 75 27.58 2.82 -8.17
CA LYS A 75 26.35 2.25 -8.70
C LYS A 75 25.19 3.25 -8.75
N LEU A 76 25.25 4.30 -7.92
CA LEU A 76 24.27 5.40 -7.89
C LEU A 76 24.77 6.64 -8.62
N GLY A 77 26.00 6.63 -9.19
CA GLY A 77 26.61 7.79 -9.80
C GLY A 77 26.93 8.90 -8.80
N VAL A 78 27.17 8.55 -7.53
CA VAL A 78 27.50 9.50 -6.45
C VAL A 78 28.82 9.11 -5.78
N ASN A 79 29.51 10.09 -5.19
CA ASN A 79 30.81 9.86 -4.55
C ASN A 79 30.67 9.23 -3.14
N ASN A 80 29.50 9.38 -2.50
CA ASN A 80 29.28 8.87 -1.14
C ASN A 80 27.80 8.63 -0.86
N VAL A 81 27.49 7.54 -0.14
CA VAL A 81 26.17 7.21 0.39
C VAL A 81 26.20 7.35 1.91
N THR A 82 25.56 8.40 2.42
CA THR A 82 25.55 8.71 3.85
C THR A 82 24.62 7.79 4.65
N ASP A 83 24.88 7.65 5.97
CA ASP A 83 23.98 6.90 6.87
C ASP A 83 22.57 7.50 6.92
N ALA A 84 22.46 8.82 6.81
CA ALA A 84 21.17 9.51 6.73
C ALA A 84 20.39 9.11 5.47
N PHE A 85 21.06 8.97 4.32
CA PHE A 85 20.43 8.48 3.09
C PHE A 85 19.92 7.04 3.26
N ILE A 86 20.73 6.16 3.81
CA ILE A 86 20.37 4.75 4.08
C ILE A 86 19.17 4.66 5.04
N ALA A 87 19.21 5.43 6.14
CA ALA A 87 18.10 5.48 7.09
C ALA A 87 16.81 6.01 6.45
N ALA A 88 16.90 7.02 5.59
CA ALA A 88 15.76 7.56 4.85
C ALA A 88 15.15 6.53 3.89
N GLN A 89 15.97 5.74 3.17
CA GLN A 89 15.48 4.67 2.30
C GLN A 89 14.80 3.56 3.11
N SER A 90 15.40 3.15 4.24
CA SER A 90 14.81 2.16 5.15
C SER A 90 13.48 2.65 5.72
N PHE A 91 13.39 3.94 6.10
CA PHE A 91 12.16 4.56 6.58
C PHE A 91 11.06 4.55 5.52
N VAL A 92 11.36 4.98 4.29
CA VAL A 92 10.37 5.01 3.20
C VAL A 92 9.86 3.60 2.90
N PHE A 93 10.77 2.62 2.81
CA PHE A 93 10.38 1.22 2.56
C PHE A 93 9.47 0.68 3.67
N PHE A 94 9.85 0.89 4.94
CA PHE A 94 9.06 0.48 6.09
C PHE A 94 7.69 1.18 6.13
N ALA A 95 7.65 2.50 6.02
CA ALA A 95 6.42 3.29 6.11
C ALA A 95 5.45 2.93 4.98
N ALA A 96 5.94 2.86 3.74
CA ALA A 96 5.12 2.54 2.57
C ALA A 96 4.59 1.09 2.63
N GLY A 97 5.43 0.13 3.01
CA GLY A 97 5.05 -1.29 3.04
C GLY A 97 4.17 -1.67 4.23
N PHE A 98 4.27 -0.95 5.36
CA PHE A 98 3.51 -1.25 6.56
C PHE A 98 2.04 -0.82 6.45
N GLU A 99 1.78 0.48 6.29
CA GLU A 99 0.43 1.03 6.39
C GLU A 99 -0.46 0.59 5.23
N THR A 100 0.06 0.62 4.00
CA THR A 100 -0.73 0.25 2.82
C THR A 100 -1.13 -1.22 2.83
N SER A 101 -0.20 -2.13 3.12
CA SER A 101 -0.47 -3.57 3.13
C SER A 101 -1.36 -3.98 4.31
N SER A 102 -1.13 -3.42 5.51
CA SER A 102 -1.96 -3.73 6.68
C SER A 102 -3.39 -3.22 6.51
N SER A 103 -3.59 -2.03 5.95
CA SER A 103 -4.92 -1.50 5.63
C SER A 103 -5.64 -2.38 4.59
N THR A 104 -4.94 -2.78 3.53
CA THR A 104 -5.52 -3.67 2.49
C THR A 104 -5.93 -5.01 3.10
N MET A 105 -5.08 -5.63 3.93
CA MET A 105 -5.45 -6.86 4.64
C MET A 105 -6.67 -6.67 5.54
N SER A 106 -6.72 -5.56 6.27
CA SER A 106 -7.84 -5.25 7.19
C SER A 106 -9.16 -5.07 6.45
N TYR A 107 -9.16 -4.35 5.32
CA TYR A 107 -10.35 -4.18 4.49
C TYR A 107 -10.77 -5.50 3.80
N ALA A 108 -9.82 -6.30 3.32
CA ALA A 108 -10.12 -7.62 2.77
C ALA A 108 -10.79 -8.52 3.81
N MET A 109 -10.25 -8.58 5.03
CA MET A 109 -10.84 -9.36 6.12
C MET A 109 -12.21 -8.83 6.53
N TYR A 110 -12.44 -7.52 6.49
CA TYR A 110 -13.73 -6.89 6.76
C TYR A 110 -14.80 -7.32 5.75
N GLU A 111 -14.47 -7.34 4.48
CA GLU A 111 -15.39 -7.81 3.44
C GLU A 111 -15.63 -9.33 3.52
N LEU A 112 -14.58 -10.10 3.76
CA LEU A 112 -14.70 -11.55 3.93
C LEU A 112 -15.54 -11.93 5.16
N ALA A 113 -15.49 -11.15 6.25
CA ALA A 113 -16.32 -11.37 7.43
C ALA A 113 -17.82 -11.21 7.13
N GLN A 114 -18.17 -10.32 6.20
CA GLN A 114 -19.55 -10.07 5.79
C GLN A 114 -20.03 -11.03 4.69
N ASN A 115 -19.11 -11.58 3.90
CA ASN A 115 -19.38 -12.42 2.74
C ASN A 115 -18.82 -13.82 2.95
N GLN A 116 -19.49 -14.62 3.78
CA GLN A 116 -19.01 -15.96 4.19
C GLN A 116 -18.80 -16.90 3.01
N SER A 117 -19.66 -16.86 1.98
CA SER A 117 -19.50 -17.68 0.76
C SER A 117 -18.20 -17.35 0.00
N ILE A 118 -17.82 -16.06 -0.05
CA ILE A 118 -16.55 -15.63 -0.66
C ILE A 118 -15.38 -16.10 0.21
N GLN A 119 -15.53 -16.00 1.54
CA GLN A 119 -14.52 -16.47 2.48
C GLN A 119 -14.28 -17.97 2.37
N ASP A 120 -15.34 -18.77 2.30
CA ASP A 120 -15.25 -20.23 2.18
C ASP A 120 -14.60 -20.63 0.86
N LYS A 121 -15.02 -20.02 -0.25
CA LYS A 121 -14.45 -20.28 -1.59
C LYS A 121 -12.94 -20.00 -1.64
N VAL A 122 -12.47 -18.89 -1.08
CA VAL A 122 -11.02 -18.60 -1.06
C VAL A 122 -10.25 -19.52 -0.12
N ARG A 123 -10.86 -19.97 0.98
CA ARG A 123 -10.26 -20.95 1.88
C ARG A 123 -10.08 -22.31 1.24
N GLU A 124 -11.05 -22.74 0.43
CA GLU A 124 -10.95 -23.97 -0.36
C GLU A 124 -9.81 -23.88 -1.37
N GLU A 125 -9.70 -22.78 -2.14
CA GLU A 125 -8.57 -22.56 -3.05
C GLU A 125 -7.23 -22.61 -2.32
N ILE A 126 -7.11 -21.91 -1.17
CA ILE A 126 -5.87 -21.90 -0.39
C ILE A 126 -5.53 -23.32 0.09
N LYS A 127 -6.50 -24.05 0.62
CA LYS A 127 -6.31 -25.42 1.10
C LYS A 127 -5.85 -26.36 -0.03
N GLU A 128 -6.52 -26.29 -1.17
CA GLU A 128 -6.19 -27.08 -2.34
C GLU A 128 -4.76 -26.82 -2.83
N VAL A 129 -4.38 -25.55 -2.97
CA VAL A 129 -3.04 -25.19 -3.43
C VAL A 129 -1.96 -25.57 -2.41
N LEU A 130 -2.19 -25.39 -1.11
CA LEU A 130 -1.21 -25.70 -0.08
C LEU A 130 -1.06 -27.21 0.16
N ASN A 131 -2.12 -28.00 0.01
CA ASN A 131 -2.03 -29.47 0.16
C ASN A 131 -1.09 -30.09 -0.87
N ASN A 132 -0.93 -29.49 -2.04
CA ASN A 132 -0.02 -29.97 -3.08
C ASN A 132 1.48 -29.70 -2.78
N ASP A 133 1.78 -28.89 -1.74
CA ASP A 133 3.13 -28.43 -1.43
C ASP A 133 3.43 -28.52 0.10
N ASP A 134 2.95 -29.56 0.77
CA ASP A 134 3.18 -29.85 2.20
C ASP A 134 2.86 -28.67 3.15
N GLY A 135 1.91 -27.82 2.78
CA GLY A 135 1.51 -26.66 3.58
C GLY A 135 2.47 -25.46 3.50
N VAL A 136 3.50 -25.53 2.66
CA VAL A 136 4.50 -24.45 2.52
C VAL A 136 3.97 -23.35 1.59
N ILE A 137 4.02 -22.10 2.04
CA ILE A 137 3.66 -20.94 1.23
C ILE A 137 4.85 -20.54 0.37
N LEU A 138 4.91 -21.03 -0.85
CA LEU A 138 5.92 -20.65 -1.83
C LEU A 138 5.40 -19.51 -2.73
N TYR A 139 6.32 -18.72 -3.25
CA TYR A 139 5.98 -17.62 -4.20
C TYR A 139 5.18 -18.12 -5.40
N GLU A 140 5.56 -19.27 -5.95
CA GLU A 140 4.87 -19.87 -7.10
C GLU A 140 3.44 -20.34 -6.77
N ASN A 141 3.19 -20.73 -5.52
CA ASN A 141 1.87 -21.14 -5.06
C ASN A 141 0.92 -19.96 -4.92
N ILE A 142 1.42 -18.81 -4.44
CA ILE A 142 0.63 -17.58 -4.35
C ILE A 142 0.12 -17.15 -5.74
N LYS A 143 0.90 -17.38 -6.78
CA LYS A 143 0.50 -17.08 -8.18
C LYS A 143 -0.64 -17.98 -8.69
N LYS A 144 -0.72 -19.20 -8.20
CA LYS A 144 -1.79 -20.15 -8.58
C LYS A 144 -3.14 -19.81 -7.95
N MET A 145 -3.17 -19.02 -6.86
CA MET A 145 -4.38 -18.63 -6.15
C MET A 145 -5.11 -17.49 -6.89
N SER A 146 -5.85 -17.84 -7.90
CA SER A 146 -6.52 -16.89 -8.81
C SER A 146 -7.71 -16.19 -8.16
N TYR A 147 -8.42 -16.87 -7.26
CA TYR A 147 -9.55 -16.28 -6.54
C TYR A 147 -9.09 -15.32 -5.45
N LEU A 148 -8.02 -15.65 -4.75
CA LEU A 148 -7.35 -14.73 -3.83
C LEU A 148 -6.85 -13.47 -4.55
N GLU A 149 -6.36 -13.60 -5.80
CA GLU A 149 -6.00 -12.43 -6.62
C GLU A 149 -7.21 -11.53 -6.88
N LYS A 150 -8.36 -12.11 -7.28
CA LYS A 150 -9.59 -11.34 -7.51
C LYS A 150 -10.06 -10.62 -6.25
N ILE A 151 -10.01 -11.26 -5.08
CA ILE A 151 -10.34 -10.64 -3.78
C ILE A 151 -9.39 -9.48 -3.50
N PHE A 152 -8.10 -9.66 -3.74
CA PHE A 152 -7.11 -8.60 -3.55
C PHE A 152 -7.38 -7.40 -4.46
N GLN A 153 -7.65 -7.62 -5.74
CA GLN A 153 -7.96 -6.55 -6.69
C GLN A 153 -9.27 -5.82 -6.36
N GLU A 154 -10.31 -6.57 -5.98
CA GLU A 154 -11.58 -5.95 -5.56
C GLU A 154 -11.43 -5.16 -4.25
N THR A 155 -10.61 -5.64 -3.32
CA THR A 155 -10.29 -4.88 -2.11
C THR A 155 -9.62 -3.55 -2.46
N LEU A 156 -8.66 -3.56 -3.36
CA LEU A 156 -7.97 -2.33 -3.82
C LEU A 156 -8.88 -1.40 -4.63
N ARG A 157 -9.87 -1.95 -5.34
CA ARG A 157 -10.91 -1.13 -6.00
C ARG A 157 -11.77 -0.42 -4.96
N LYS A 158 -12.36 -1.17 -4.04
CA LYS A 158 -13.32 -0.63 -3.07
C LYS A 158 -12.64 0.21 -1.99
N TYR A 159 -11.41 -0.16 -1.62
CA TYR A 159 -10.64 0.51 -0.57
C TYR A 159 -9.21 0.82 -1.03
N PRO A 160 -9.03 1.69 -2.04
CA PRO A 160 -7.69 2.05 -2.49
C PRO A 160 -6.94 2.76 -1.35
N PRO A 161 -5.75 2.28 -0.95
CA PRO A 161 -5.00 2.91 0.14
C PRO A 161 -4.71 4.39 -0.12
N VAL A 162 -4.49 4.76 -1.37
CA VAL A 162 -4.29 6.15 -1.83
C VAL A 162 -5.50 6.59 -2.63
N MET A 163 -6.24 7.59 -2.11
CA MET A 163 -7.51 8.02 -2.69
C MET A 163 -7.37 8.81 -3.99
N TYR A 164 -6.23 9.44 -4.21
CA TYR A 164 -5.96 10.21 -5.41
C TYR A 164 -4.47 10.23 -5.73
N LEU A 165 -4.15 10.32 -7.02
CA LEU A 165 -2.78 10.47 -7.50
C LEU A 165 -2.54 11.93 -7.90
N THR A 166 -1.33 12.42 -7.68
CA THR A 166 -0.94 13.78 -8.11
C THR A 166 0.17 13.72 -9.12
N ARG A 167 0.11 14.61 -10.12
CA ARG A 167 1.16 14.80 -11.12
C ARG A 167 1.42 16.29 -11.30
N LYS A 168 2.63 16.62 -11.68
CA LYS A 168 3.02 17.97 -12.11
C LYS A 168 3.73 17.86 -13.46
N PRO A 169 3.22 18.44 -14.55
CA PRO A 169 3.88 18.41 -15.85
C PRO A 169 5.18 19.24 -15.81
N ILE A 170 6.20 18.74 -16.50
CA ILE A 170 7.50 19.42 -16.63
C ILE A 170 7.55 20.44 -17.77
N THR A 171 6.57 20.38 -18.67
CA THR A 171 6.32 21.31 -19.78
C THR A 171 4.85 21.66 -19.84
N ASN A 172 4.49 22.70 -20.60
CA ASN A 172 3.08 22.91 -20.93
C ASN A 172 2.56 21.76 -21.80
N TYR A 173 1.31 21.36 -21.60
CA TYR A 173 0.68 20.27 -22.33
C TYR A 173 -0.77 20.62 -22.67
N THR A 174 -1.15 20.42 -23.92
CA THR A 174 -2.54 20.53 -24.39
C THR A 174 -3.06 19.13 -24.69
N PHE A 175 -4.22 18.77 -24.14
CA PHE A 175 -4.83 17.48 -24.45
C PHE A 175 -5.29 17.44 -25.90
N GLU A 176 -4.82 16.46 -26.64
CA GLU A 176 -5.14 16.29 -28.04
C GLU A 176 -6.66 16.21 -28.28
N GLY A 177 -7.16 16.94 -29.27
CA GLY A 177 -8.58 17.01 -29.59
C GLY A 177 -9.43 17.85 -28.63
N THR A 178 -8.81 18.55 -27.67
CA THR A 178 -9.51 19.39 -26.68
C THR A 178 -8.92 20.80 -26.62
N LYS A 179 -9.60 21.71 -25.88
CA LYS A 179 -9.10 23.06 -25.53
C LYS A 179 -8.51 23.09 -24.10
N ILE A 180 -8.19 21.92 -23.53
CA ILE A 180 -7.72 21.84 -22.15
C ILE A 180 -6.19 21.90 -22.14
N ASP A 181 -5.67 22.97 -21.55
CA ASP A 181 -4.24 23.21 -21.36
C ASP A 181 -3.84 23.00 -19.91
N ILE A 182 -2.72 22.33 -19.69
CA ILE A 182 -2.08 22.22 -18.40
C ILE A 182 -0.73 22.91 -18.45
N ARG A 183 -0.51 23.88 -17.56
CA ARG A 183 0.74 24.64 -17.52
C ARG A 183 1.82 23.84 -16.79
N LYS A 184 3.08 24.07 -17.16
CA LYS A 184 4.24 23.56 -16.43
C LYS A 184 4.10 23.80 -14.92
N GLY A 185 4.26 22.76 -14.11
CA GLY A 185 4.19 22.83 -12.65
C GLY A 185 2.76 22.86 -12.07
N GLN A 186 1.73 22.98 -12.89
CA GLN A 186 0.34 22.92 -12.43
C GLN A 186 0.03 21.53 -11.85
N GLN A 187 -0.60 21.48 -10.70
CA GLN A 187 -0.98 20.21 -10.08
C GLN A 187 -2.17 19.59 -10.81
N VAL A 188 -2.03 18.32 -11.21
CA VAL A 188 -3.09 17.48 -11.77
C VAL A 188 -3.44 16.42 -10.73
N ILE A 189 -4.72 16.31 -10.41
CA ILE A 189 -5.25 15.30 -9.48
C ILE A 189 -6.03 14.26 -10.28
N ILE A 190 -5.70 12.98 -10.08
CA ILE A 190 -6.41 11.84 -10.63
C ILE A 190 -7.17 11.19 -9.46
N PRO A 191 -8.52 11.29 -9.39
CA PRO A 191 -9.31 10.90 -8.25
C PRO A 191 -9.56 9.37 -8.26
N THR A 192 -8.57 8.58 -7.89
CA THR A 192 -8.59 7.12 -7.94
C THR A 192 -9.82 6.53 -7.22
N TYR A 193 -10.12 7.00 -6.02
CA TYR A 193 -11.30 6.55 -5.27
C TYR A 193 -12.59 6.78 -6.04
N ALA A 194 -12.79 7.97 -6.60
CA ALA A 194 -14.00 8.30 -7.36
C ALA A 194 -14.11 7.44 -8.64
N ILE A 195 -13.00 7.24 -9.37
CA ILE A 195 -12.97 6.38 -10.56
C ILE A 195 -13.35 4.93 -10.18
N HIS A 196 -12.83 4.43 -9.07
CA HIS A 196 -13.11 3.07 -8.60
C HIS A 196 -14.56 2.89 -8.08
N HIS A 197 -15.26 3.98 -7.80
CA HIS A 197 -16.66 3.97 -7.33
C HIS A 197 -17.65 4.56 -8.35
N ASP A 198 -17.20 4.86 -9.57
CA ASP A 198 -18.09 5.32 -10.63
C ASP A 198 -19.02 4.17 -11.08
N PRO A 199 -20.35 4.30 -10.93
CA PRO A 199 -21.31 3.25 -11.29
C PRO A 199 -21.37 2.96 -12.81
N ASN A 200 -20.89 3.88 -13.64
CA ASN A 200 -20.77 3.65 -15.08
C ASN A 200 -19.58 2.74 -15.42
N ILE A 201 -18.58 2.69 -14.56
CA ILE A 201 -17.38 1.83 -14.72
C ILE A 201 -17.54 0.53 -13.93
N TYR A 202 -18.05 0.63 -12.71
CA TYR A 202 -18.27 -0.47 -11.78
C TYR A 202 -19.74 -0.47 -11.29
N PRO A 203 -20.66 -1.12 -12.01
CA PRO A 203 -22.06 -1.20 -11.58
C PRO A 203 -22.19 -1.72 -10.14
N ASN A 204 -23.08 -1.09 -9.34
CA ASN A 204 -23.21 -1.36 -7.91
C ASN A 204 -21.86 -1.32 -7.16
N PRO A 205 -21.15 -0.18 -7.14
CA PRO A 205 -19.75 -0.10 -6.70
C PRO A 205 -19.56 -0.45 -5.22
N GLU A 206 -20.62 -0.36 -4.41
CA GLU A 206 -20.58 -0.72 -2.99
C GLU A 206 -20.65 -2.23 -2.73
N VAL A 207 -21.05 -3.03 -3.72
CA VAL A 207 -21.04 -4.49 -3.61
C VAL A 207 -19.64 -5.01 -3.80
N PHE A 208 -19.18 -5.82 -2.84
CA PHE A 208 -17.88 -6.50 -2.94
C PHE A 208 -18.01 -7.75 -3.80
N ASP A 209 -17.53 -7.66 -5.03
CA ASP A 209 -17.66 -8.72 -6.04
C ASP A 209 -16.30 -9.02 -6.71
N PRO A 210 -15.59 -10.06 -6.24
CA PRO A 210 -14.32 -10.47 -6.83
C PRO A 210 -14.42 -10.86 -8.32
N GLU A 211 -15.60 -11.26 -8.80
CA GLU A 211 -15.77 -11.67 -10.20
C GLU A 211 -15.67 -10.51 -11.20
N ARG A 212 -15.66 -9.26 -10.73
CA ARG A 212 -15.27 -8.10 -11.55
C ARG A 212 -13.85 -8.17 -12.11
N PHE A 213 -13.00 -9.02 -11.50
CA PHE A 213 -11.59 -9.19 -11.87
C PHE A 213 -11.31 -10.55 -12.51
N THR A 214 -12.29 -11.14 -13.18
CA THR A 214 -12.03 -12.25 -14.11
C THR A 214 -11.22 -11.74 -15.32
N PRO A 215 -10.43 -12.60 -15.97
CA PRO A 215 -9.66 -12.23 -17.16
C PRO A 215 -10.54 -11.61 -18.27
N GLU A 216 -11.77 -12.10 -18.42
CA GLU A 216 -12.75 -11.63 -19.40
C GLU A 216 -13.19 -10.19 -19.09
N ASN A 217 -13.59 -9.92 -17.84
CA ASN A 217 -14.03 -8.60 -17.40
C ASN A 217 -12.88 -7.58 -17.44
N MET A 218 -11.67 -8.00 -17.09
CA MET A 218 -10.48 -7.15 -17.16
C MET A 218 -10.13 -6.75 -18.60
N LYS A 219 -10.28 -7.66 -19.58
CA LYS A 219 -10.05 -7.34 -21.00
C LYS A 219 -11.02 -6.32 -21.57
N GLN A 220 -12.27 -6.31 -21.08
CA GLN A 220 -13.31 -5.39 -21.54
C GLN A 220 -13.19 -4.00 -20.93
N ARG A 221 -12.51 -3.88 -19.79
CA ARG A 221 -12.36 -2.61 -19.06
C ARG A 221 -11.09 -1.89 -19.47
N ASN A 222 -11.17 -0.56 -19.65
CA ASN A 222 -9.98 0.25 -19.83
C ASN A 222 -9.05 0.11 -18.60
N PRO A 223 -7.76 -0.24 -18.78
CA PRO A 223 -6.83 -0.39 -17.67
C PRO A 223 -6.71 0.84 -16.77
N MET A 224 -6.91 2.05 -17.32
CA MET A 224 -6.87 3.31 -16.56
C MET A 224 -8.04 3.47 -15.58
N TYR A 225 -9.03 2.60 -15.59
CA TYR A 225 -10.10 2.59 -14.61
C TYR A 225 -9.75 1.81 -13.33
N HIS A 226 -8.59 1.14 -13.27
CA HIS A 226 -8.11 0.44 -12.08
C HIS A 226 -6.66 0.83 -11.79
N LEU A 227 -6.47 1.80 -10.90
CA LEU A 227 -5.18 2.45 -10.65
C LEU A 227 -4.69 2.34 -9.19
N PRO A 228 -4.79 1.17 -8.51
CA PRO A 228 -4.44 1.06 -7.09
C PRO A 228 -2.94 1.29 -6.84
N PHE A 229 -2.10 1.04 -7.83
CA PHE A 229 -0.65 1.26 -7.79
C PHE A 229 -0.20 2.44 -8.66
N GLY A 230 -1.15 3.18 -9.23
CA GLY A 230 -0.86 4.20 -10.24
C GLY A 230 -0.38 3.62 -11.56
N ASP A 231 0.06 4.52 -12.45
CA ASP A 231 0.61 4.15 -13.76
C ASP A 231 1.71 5.12 -14.20
N GLY A 232 2.51 4.69 -15.21
CA GLY A 232 3.62 5.46 -15.77
C GLY A 232 4.89 5.41 -14.90
N PRO A 233 5.86 6.33 -15.15
CA PRO A 233 7.18 6.29 -14.51
C PRO A 233 7.17 6.57 -13.00
N ARG A 234 6.03 6.96 -12.43
CA ARG A 234 5.80 7.19 -11.00
C ARG A 234 4.79 6.21 -10.39
N ASN A 235 4.61 5.05 -11.02
CA ASN A 235 3.83 3.96 -10.41
C ASN A 235 4.50 3.45 -9.14
N CYS A 236 3.79 2.61 -8.39
CA CYS A 236 4.31 2.06 -7.14
C CYS A 236 5.50 1.13 -7.39
N ILE A 237 6.68 1.48 -6.87
CA ILE A 237 7.89 0.67 -6.96
C ILE A 237 7.75 -0.66 -6.21
N GLY A 238 6.96 -0.66 -5.11
CA GLY A 238 6.72 -1.82 -4.25
C GLY A 238 5.51 -2.67 -4.63
N ALA A 239 4.90 -2.50 -5.81
CA ALA A 239 3.66 -3.20 -6.19
C ALA A 239 3.76 -4.73 -6.04
N ARG A 240 4.82 -5.34 -6.56
CA ARG A 240 5.06 -6.80 -6.43
C ARG A 240 5.22 -7.24 -4.97
N PHE A 241 5.94 -6.45 -4.19
CA PHE A 241 6.12 -6.72 -2.76
C PHE A 241 4.79 -6.63 -2.00
N ALA A 242 4.01 -5.57 -2.23
CA ALA A 242 2.71 -5.35 -1.61
C ALA A 242 1.71 -6.47 -1.90
N VAL A 243 1.63 -6.92 -3.16
CA VAL A 243 0.79 -8.07 -3.56
C VAL A 243 1.16 -9.30 -2.76
N ASN A 244 2.44 -9.68 -2.74
CA ASN A 244 2.89 -10.90 -2.08
C ASN A 244 2.73 -10.80 -0.56
N GLN A 245 3.15 -9.71 0.06
CA GLN A 245 3.02 -9.48 1.50
C GLN A 245 1.56 -9.57 1.96
N THR A 246 0.65 -8.91 1.26
CA THR A 246 -0.78 -8.90 1.59
C THR A 246 -1.37 -10.30 1.45
N LYS A 247 -1.08 -10.99 0.34
CA LYS A 247 -1.58 -12.35 0.12
C LYS A 247 -1.05 -13.33 1.15
N VAL A 248 0.24 -13.30 1.48
CA VAL A 248 0.82 -14.15 2.55
C VAL A 248 0.11 -13.91 3.87
N GLY A 249 -0.15 -12.65 4.22
CA GLY A 249 -0.89 -12.30 5.44
C GLY A 249 -2.31 -12.87 5.44
N LEU A 250 -3.06 -12.70 4.35
CA LEU A 250 -4.40 -13.24 4.19
C LEU A 250 -4.40 -14.78 4.23
N ILE A 251 -3.48 -15.44 3.53
CA ILE A 251 -3.33 -16.91 3.55
C ILE A 251 -3.13 -17.39 4.99
N LYS A 252 -2.19 -16.78 5.72
CA LYS A 252 -1.90 -17.16 7.12
C LYS A 252 -3.11 -17.02 8.04
N VAL A 253 -3.89 -15.96 7.87
CA VAL A 253 -5.12 -15.78 8.67
C VAL A 253 -6.19 -16.78 8.25
N LEU A 254 -6.49 -16.88 6.96
CA LEU A 254 -7.57 -17.72 6.43
C LEU A 254 -7.33 -19.23 6.61
N THR A 255 -6.08 -19.67 6.64
CA THR A 255 -5.72 -21.06 6.93
C THR A 255 -6.00 -21.44 8.38
N ASN A 256 -5.86 -20.49 9.32
CA ASN A 256 -5.93 -20.79 10.75
C ASN A 256 -7.20 -20.31 11.43
N TYR A 257 -7.92 -19.34 10.82
CA TYR A 257 -9.06 -18.70 11.45
C TYR A 257 -10.22 -18.52 10.50
N LYS A 258 -11.42 -18.67 11.03
CA LYS A 258 -12.65 -18.14 10.45
C LYS A 258 -12.80 -16.68 10.90
N ILE A 259 -13.21 -15.82 9.97
CA ILE A 259 -13.39 -14.39 10.22
C ILE A 259 -14.89 -14.09 10.21
N ASP A 260 -15.39 -13.55 11.32
CA ASP A 260 -16.79 -13.16 11.46
C ASP A 260 -16.90 -11.69 11.90
N ILE A 261 -18.04 -11.09 11.67
CA ILE A 261 -18.40 -9.81 12.29
C ILE A 261 -18.61 -9.98 13.79
N CYS A 262 -18.45 -8.89 14.54
CA CYS A 262 -18.76 -8.84 15.99
C CYS A 262 -19.58 -7.59 16.31
N GLU A 263 -20.05 -7.44 17.53
CA GLU A 263 -20.87 -6.30 17.99
C GLU A 263 -20.21 -4.93 17.74
N LYS A 264 -18.86 -4.88 17.71
CA LYS A 264 -18.10 -3.65 17.46
C LYS A 264 -17.83 -3.40 15.98
N THR A 265 -18.23 -4.33 15.08
CA THR A 265 -18.03 -4.16 13.65
C THR A 265 -19.00 -3.13 13.10
N GLN A 266 -18.48 -2.03 12.58
CA GLN A 266 -19.30 -1.00 11.94
C GLN A 266 -19.65 -1.40 10.51
N ILE A 267 -20.94 -1.45 10.18
CA ILE A 267 -21.46 -1.74 8.83
C ILE A 267 -22.54 -0.71 8.48
N PRO A 268 -22.36 0.11 7.43
CA PRO A 268 -21.13 0.25 6.64
C PRO A 268 -20.00 0.88 7.42
N ILE A 269 -18.76 0.60 7.00
CA ILE A 269 -17.56 1.19 7.59
C ILE A 269 -17.54 2.71 7.37
N GLN A 270 -17.22 3.46 8.42
CA GLN A 270 -17.11 4.91 8.32
C GLN A 270 -15.68 5.33 8.03
N LEU A 271 -15.49 5.99 6.90
CA LEU A 271 -14.20 6.52 6.49
C LEU A 271 -13.95 7.90 7.12
N ALA A 272 -12.71 8.18 7.46
CA ALA A 272 -12.31 9.44 8.06
C ALA A 272 -12.28 10.55 6.97
N PRO A 273 -13.07 11.64 7.12
CA PRO A 273 -13.23 12.66 6.09
C PRO A 273 -11.97 13.50 5.82
N LEU A 274 -11.01 13.49 6.73
CA LEU A 274 -9.77 14.29 6.66
C LEU A 274 -8.51 13.41 6.68
N SER A 275 -8.58 12.18 6.20
CA SER A 275 -7.35 11.42 6.00
C SER A 275 -6.56 12.06 4.86
N SER A 276 -5.36 12.49 5.15
CA SER A 276 -4.59 13.41 4.30
C SER A 276 -4.19 12.83 2.94
N LEU A 277 -3.96 11.55 2.84
CA LEU A 277 -3.56 10.84 1.62
C LEU A 277 -4.07 9.40 1.64
N MET A 278 -4.07 8.78 2.82
CA MET A 278 -4.40 7.37 3.03
C MET A 278 -5.86 7.20 3.43
N LEU A 279 -6.54 6.23 2.84
CA LEU A 279 -7.88 5.84 3.25
C LEU A 279 -7.84 5.25 4.66
N GLN A 280 -8.52 5.88 5.60
CA GLN A 280 -8.55 5.46 7.01
C GLN A 280 -9.99 5.37 7.52
N THR A 281 -10.20 4.53 8.53
CA THR A 281 -11.48 4.44 9.24
C THR A 281 -11.50 5.34 10.47
N THR A 282 -12.66 5.83 10.86
CA THR A 282 -12.82 6.67 12.06
C THR A 282 -12.57 5.90 13.36
N HIS A 283 -13.01 4.63 13.42
CA HIS A 283 -13.01 3.86 14.67
C HIS A 283 -12.20 2.55 14.61
N GLY A 284 -11.52 2.29 13.47
CA GLY A 284 -10.82 1.03 13.24
C GLY A 284 -11.76 -0.07 12.75
N ILE A 285 -11.18 -1.25 12.51
CA ILE A 285 -11.91 -2.45 12.06
C ILE A 285 -11.83 -3.50 13.18
N TYR A 286 -12.97 -3.92 13.70
CA TYR A 286 -13.09 -4.95 14.72
C TYR A 286 -13.76 -6.17 14.14
N LEU A 287 -13.11 -7.32 14.26
CA LEU A 287 -13.58 -8.60 13.74
C LEU A 287 -13.36 -9.69 14.78
N LYS A 288 -14.19 -10.73 14.72
CA LYS A 288 -14.02 -11.93 15.52
C LYS A 288 -13.23 -12.96 14.73
N LEU A 289 -12.15 -13.47 15.31
CA LEU A 289 -11.37 -14.56 14.75
C LEU A 289 -11.63 -15.83 15.57
N THR A 290 -12.12 -16.87 14.92
CA THR A 290 -12.33 -18.17 15.53
C THR A 290 -11.33 -19.16 14.94
N LYS A 291 -10.47 -19.73 15.78
CA LYS A 291 -9.49 -20.73 15.33
C LYS A 291 -10.21 -21.94 14.74
N ILE A 292 -9.77 -22.37 13.58
CA ILE A 292 -10.22 -23.61 12.96
C ILE A 292 -9.22 -24.73 13.26
N SER A 293 -9.77 -25.88 13.51
CA SER A 293 -9.00 -27.10 13.79
C SER A 293 -8.34 -27.63 12.53
#